data_7c14624b71da6429553a88aa2d9298b4
#
_entry.id   7c14624b71da6429553a88aa2d9298b4
#
_cell.length_a   1.000
_cell.length_b   1.000
_cell.length_c   1.000
_cell.angle_alpha   90.00
_cell.angle_beta   90.00
_cell.angle_gamma   90.00
#
_symmetry.space_group_name_H-M   'P 1'
#
loop_
_entity.id
_entity.type
_entity.pdbx_description
1 polymer ?
#
loop_
_entity_poly.entity_id
_entity_poly.type
_entity_poly.pdbx_seq_one_letter_code
_entity_poly.pdbx_strand_id
1 'polypeptide(L)'
;MKNYLNKLKLILLDKLHLTRYWRRTRKYNVGEHTYFSHSTHIANKKDVYIGKYCSLANGVCIGVGNHPYQYLTTHPFTYMDNDIQLYGDMPVEPENRVEIPKPQKTIIGHDVWIGHNAIVIGGVTIGDGAIVGAGAVVTKDVEPYSIVGGVPARHIKYRFSEEIRKELVELKWWDLPYNIVAKLPFKDIEKCISIIKDYRNA
;
A
#
# COMPACT_ATOMS: atom_id res chain seq x y z
N MET A 1 -4.86 25.21 35.64
CA MET A 1 -4.77 25.96 34.37
C MET A 1 -3.70 25.40 33.41
N LYS A 2 -2.44 25.20 33.83
CA LYS A 2 -1.37 24.63 32.96
C LYS A 2 -1.71 23.23 32.35
N ASN A 3 -2.32 22.34 33.12
CA ASN A 3 -2.71 21.01 32.63
C ASN A 3 -3.84 21.01 31.57
N TYR A 4 -4.73 22.00 31.65
CA TYR A 4 -5.84 22.13 30.70
C TYR A 4 -5.34 22.68 29.36
N LEU A 5 -4.41 23.64 29.40
CA LEU A 5 -3.75 24.19 28.20
C LEU A 5 -2.89 23.16 27.47
N ASN A 6 -2.20 22.28 28.20
CA ASN A 6 -1.44 21.18 27.61
C ASN A 6 -2.35 20.12 26.96
N LYS A 7 -3.49 19.84 27.56
CA LYS A 7 -4.49 18.92 27.00
C LYS A 7 -5.15 19.48 25.73
N LEU A 8 -5.46 20.77 25.72
CA LEU A 8 -5.95 21.47 24.53
C LEU A 8 -4.90 21.54 23.41
N LYS A 9 -3.62 21.73 23.76
CA LYS A 9 -2.52 21.76 22.78
C LYS A 9 -2.29 20.38 22.15
N LEU A 10 -2.42 19.30 22.92
CA LEU A 10 -2.38 17.92 22.41
C LEU A 10 -3.58 17.62 21.49
N ILE A 11 -4.79 18.05 21.86
CA ILE A 11 -6.00 17.89 21.03
C ILE A 11 -5.89 18.71 19.73
N LEU A 12 -5.30 19.93 19.78
CA LEU A 12 -5.08 20.74 18.57
C LEU A 12 -3.98 20.14 17.67
N LEU A 13 -2.93 19.60 18.24
CA LEU A 13 -1.87 18.90 17.52
C LEU A 13 -2.39 17.62 16.87
N ASP A 14 -3.25 16.85 17.55
CA ASP A 14 -3.95 15.70 17.00
C ASP A 14 -4.90 16.10 15.86
N LYS A 15 -5.67 17.19 16.01
CA LYS A 15 -6.50 17.70 14.93
C LYS A 15 -5.69 18.18 13.73
N LEU A 16 -4.52 18.79 13.95
CA LEU A 16 -3.60 19.20 12.88
C LEU A 16 -2.94 18.00 12.18
N HIS A 17 -2.58 16.95 12.92
CA HIS A 17 -2.08 15.69 12.36
C HIS A 17 -3.18 14.96 11.58
N LEU A 18 -4.39 14.85 12.13
CA LEU A 18 -5.55 14.28 11.45
C LEU A 18 -5.90 15.03 10.17
N THR A 19 -5.91 16.37 10.19
CA THR A 19 -6.20 17.17 8.98
C THR A 19 -5.10 17.03 7.91
N ARG A 20 -3.84 16.87 8.28
CA ARG A 20 -2.75 16.55 7.35
C ARG A 20 -2.88 15.12 6.79
N TYR A 21 -3.24 14.15 7.63
CA TYR A 21 -3.52 12.78 7.25
C TYR A 21 -4.69 12.71 6.24
N TRP A 22 -5.85 13.29 6.56
CA TRP A 22 -7.03 13.31 5.70
C TRP A 22 -6.83 14.05 4.37
N ARG A 23 -6.06 15.16 4.38
CA ARG A 23 -5.72 15.88 3.13
C ARG A 23 -4.81 15.04 2.22
N ARG A 24 -4.00 14.18 2.78
CA ARG A 24 -3.05 13.35 2.04
C ARG A 24 -3.70 12.12 1.45
N THR A 25 -4.54 11.43 2.21
CA THR A 25 -5.28 10.25 1.75
C THR A 25 -6.26 10.56 0.62
N ARG A 26 -6.90 11.74 0.63
CA ARG A 26 -7.80 12.19 -0.47
C ARG A 26 -7.13 12.29 -1.84
N LYS A 27 -5.81 12.36 -1.91
CA LYS A 27 -5.06 12.40 -3.17
C LYS A 27 -4.76 11.00 -3.75
N TYR A 28 -5.01 9.96 -2.99
CA TYR A 28 -4.68 8.59 -3.34
C TYR A 28 -5.90 7.69 -3.15
N ASN A 29 -5.93 6.57 -3.85
CA ASN A 29 -6.95 5.53 -3.66
C ASN A 29 -6.59 4.69 -2.43
N VAL A 30 -6.86 5.21 -1.23
CA VAL A 30 -6.49 4.61 0.05
C VAL A 30 -7.72 4.40 0.91
N GLY A 31 -7.88 3.18 1.41
CA GLY A 31 -8.97 2.79 2.30
C GLY A 31 -8.85 3.38 3.70
N GLU A 32 -9.98 3.35 4.42
CA GLU A 32 -10.09 3.86 5.79
C GLU A 32 -9.14 3.14 6.75
N HIS A 33 -8.74 3.82 7.82
CA HIS A 33 -7.84 3.32 8.86
C HIS A 33 -6.43 2.93 8.38
N THR A 34 -6.07 3.20 7.12
CA THR A 34 -4.72 3.00 6.60
C THR A 34 -3.86 4.21 6.91
N TYR A 35 -2.67 3.98 7.45
CA TYR A 35 -1.70 5.05 7.68
C TYR A 35 -0.40 4.82 6.94
N PHE A 36 0.25 5.92 6.55
CA PHE A 36 1.56 5.91 5.93
C PHE A 36 2.35 7.17 6.25
N SER A 37 3.67 7.04 6.22
CA SER A 37 4.60 8.11 6.49
C SER A 37 4.58 9.20 5.41
N HIS A 38 5.05 10.37 5.75
CA HIS A 38 5.30 11.46 4.78
C HIS A 38 6.40 11.12 3.76
N SER A 39 7.29 10.17 4.06
CA SER A 39 8.32 9.67 3.16
C SER A 39 7.86 8.51 2.28
N THR A 40 6.60 8.07 2.38
CA THR A 40 6.04 7.08 1.46
C THR A 40 5.86 7.69 0.08
N HIS A 41 6.41 7.05 -0.94
CA HIS A 41 6.27 7.42 -2.34
C HIS A 41 5.27 6.50 -3.04
N ILE A 42 4.24 7.09 -3.66
CA ILE A 42 3.28 6.39 -4.51
C ILE A 42 3.46 6.94 -5.91
N ALA A 43 4.04 6.14 -6.81
CA ALA A 43 4.53 6.59 -8.10
C ALA A 43 3.39 7.03 -9.03
N ASN A 44 2.38 6.19 -9.23
CA ASN A 44 1.21 6.51 -10.04
C ASN A 44 -0.07 6.45 -9.21
N LYS A 45 -0.58 7.62 -8.85
CA LYS A 45 -1.76 7.76 -7.97
C LYS A 45 -3.04 7.19 -8.57
N LYS A 46 -3.15 7.12 -9.89
CA LYS A 46 -4.34 6.62 -10.59
C LYS A 46 -4.39 5.09 -10.63
N ASP A 47 -3.22 4.47 -10.64
CA ASP A 47 -3.09 3.03 -10.83
C ASP A 47 -2.69 2.29 -9.54
N VAL A 48 -2.51 2.99 -8.41
CA VAL A 48 -2.22 2.38 -7.11
C VAL A 48 -3.46 2.44 -6.22
N TYR A 49 -3.86 1.28 -5.69
CA TYR A 49 -4.98 1.10 -4.77
C TYR A 49 -4.45 0.48 -3.49
N ILE A 50 -4.82 1.03 -2.34
CA ILE A 50 -4.42 0.54 -1.02
C ILE A 50 -5.67 0.32 -0.19
N GLY A 51 -5.83 -0.87 0.35
CA GLY A 51 -6.98 -1.26 1.17
C GLY A 51 -7.06 -0.56 2.52
N LYS A 52 -7.98 -1.02 3.35
CA LYS A 52 -8.23 -0.53 4.72
C LYS A 52 -7.23 -1.14 5.71
N TYR A 53 -7.00 -0.47 6.83
CA TYR A 53 -6.18 -0.94 7.95
C TYR A 53 -4.72 -1.26 7.62
N CYS A 54 -4.18 -0.75 6.51
CA CYS A 54 -2.79 -0.98 6.15
C CYS A 54 -1.82 -0.11 6.97
N SER A 55 -0.63 -0.65 7.19
CA SER A 55 0.48 0.00 7.90
C SER A 55 1.69 0.12 6.97
N LEU A 56 2.01 1.33 6.52
CA LEU A 56 3.11 1.59 5.60
C LEU A 56 4.21 2.36 6.33
N ALA A 57 5.36 1.73 6.50
CA ALA A 57 6.50 2.33 7.19
C ALA A 57 7.17 3.45 6.37
N ASN A 58 8.16 4.11 6.96
CA ASN A 58 8.93 5.16 6.31
C ASN A 58 9.67 4.62 5.08
N GLY A 59 9.81 5.44 4.04
CA GLY A 59 10.60 5.15 2.85
C GLY A 59 10.00 4.11 1.91
N VAL A 60 8.77 3.66 2.14
CA VAL A 60 8.08 2.71 1.25
C VAL A 60 7.82 3.36 -0.11
N CYS A 61 8.13 2.64 -1.19
CA CYS A 61 7.83 3.04 -2.57
C CYS A 61 6.84 2.05 -3.20
N ILE A 62 5.72 2.53 -3.77
CA ILE A 62 4.67 1.68 -4.35
C ILE A 62 4.37 2.11 -5.78
N GLY A 63 4.24 1.12 -6.67
CA GLY A 63 3.87 1.33 -8.07
C GLY A 63 5.01 1.88 -8.90
N VAL A 64 6.25 1.54 -8.54
CA VAL A 64 7.45 1.98 -9.27
C VAL A 64 7.43 1.40 -10.67
N GLY A 65 7.52 2.26 -11.69
CA GLY A 65 7.54 1.89 -13.08
C GLY A 65 8.91 1.38 -13.55
N ASN A 66 8.91 0.79 -14.74
CA ASN A 66 10.11 0.40 -15.46
C ASN A 66 10.26 1.24 -16.73
N HIS A 67 11.48 1.33 -17.22
CA HIS A 67 11.77 1.85 -18.56
C HIS A 67 11.71 0.72 -19.61
N PRO A 68 11.37 1.00 -20.85
CA PRO A 68 11.50 0.05 -21.93
C PRO A 68 12.98 -0.27 -22.17
N TYR A 69 13.37 -1.52 -21.96
CA TYR A 69 14.79 -1.94 -22.01
C TYR A 69 15.16 -2.70 -23.30
N GLN A 70 14.18 -2.96 -24.15
CA GLN A 70 14.36 -3.70 -25.42
C GLN A 70 14.81 -2.81 -26.58
N TYR A 71 14.91 -1.50 -26.38
CA TYR A 71 15.32 -0.54 -27.41
C TYR A 71 16.77 -0.06 -27.19
N LEU A 72 17.30 0.69 -28.15
CA LEU A 72 18.68 1.21 -28.11
C LEU A 72 19.00 1.97 -26.82
N THR A 73 18.04 2.69 -26.30
CA THR A 73 18.17 3.46 -25.05
C THR A 73 16.94 3.30 -24.18
N THR A 74 17.15 3.34 -22.87
CA THR A 74 16.08 3.36 -21.86
C THR A 74 15.62 4.79 -21.52
N HIS A 75 16.26 5.81 -22.12
CA HIS A 75 16.04 7.19 -21.73
C HIS A 75 14.64 7.69 -22.14
N PRO A 76 13.94 8.45 -21.26
CA PRO A 76 12.58 8.88 -21.48
C PRO A 76 12.35 9.79 -22.68
N PHE A 77 13.36 10.47 -23.24
CA PHE A 77 13.18 11.32 -24.41
C PHE A 77 12.55 10.59 -25.59
N THR A 78 12.70 9.25 -25.65
CA THR A 78 12.16 8.43 -26.75
C THR A 78 10.66 8.19 -26.67
N TYR A 79 10.00 8.44 -25.52
CA TYR A 79 8.59 8.12 -25.30
C TYR A 79 7.81 9.14 -24.46
N MET A 80 8.48 10.05 -23.79
CA MET A 80 7.85 11.18 -23.11
C MET A 80 7.88 12.42 -24.03
N ASP A 81 6.86 13.25 -23.93
CA ASP A 81 6.90 14.56 -24.56
C ASP A 81 8.03 15.38 -23.94
N ASN A 82 8.66 16.22 -24.79
CA ASN A 82 9.83 17.00 -24.40
C ASN A 82 9.59 17.77 -23.08
N ASP A 83 10.11 17.20 -22.00
CA ASP A 83 10.25 17.94 -20.75
C ASP A 83 11.63 18.64 -20.76
N ILE A 84 11.66 19.83 -21.34
CA ILE A 84 12.87 20.66 -21.46
C ILE A 84 13.55 20.88 -20.12
N GLN A 85 12.77 20.87 -19.02
CA GLN A 85 13.31 21.05 -17.66
C GLN A 85 14.08 19.84 -17.18
N LEU A 86 13.71 18.63 -17.64
CA LEU A 86 14.35 17.38 -17.22
C LEU A 86 15.44 16.90 -18.15
N TYR A 87 15.25 17.07 -19.47
CA TYR A 87 16.11 16.39 -20.47
C TYR A 87 16.76 17.38 -21.46
N GLY A 88 16.43 18.67 -21.40
CA GLY A 88 16.77 19.63 -22.45
C GLY A 88 15.91 19.41 -23.69
N ASP A 89 16.29 20.11 -24.78
CA ASP A 89 15.61 19.97 -26.05
C ASP A 89 16.18 18.76 -26.82
N MET A 90 15.47 17.64 -26.75
CA MET A 90 15.84 16.37 -27.38
C MET A 90 14.64 15.85 -28.23
N PRO A 91 14.32 16.51 -29.36
CA PRO A 91 13.20 16.10 -30.18
C PRO A 91 13.50 14.74 -30.82
N VAL A 92 12.48 13.88 -30.87
CA VAL A 92 12.51 12.60 -31.58
C VAL A 92 11.41 12.63 -32.62
N GLU A 93 11.76 12.25 -33.87
CA GLU A 93 10.80 12.13 -34.95
C GLU A 93 9.66 11.20 -34.53
N PRO A 94 8.38 11.56 -34.80
CA PRO A 94 7.22 10.79 -34.32
C PRO A 94 7.28 9.30 -34.64
N GLU A 95 7.75 8.94 -35.84
CA GLU A 95 7.89 7.55 -36.29
C GLU A 95 8.98 6.76 -35.56
N ASN A 96 9.93 7.45 -34.92
CA ASN A 96 11.04 6.84 -34.16
C ASN A 96 10.73 6.76 -32.66
N ARG A 97 9.58 7.26 -32.22
CA ARG A 97 9.18 7.17 -30.80
C ARG A 97 8.87 5.73 -30.44
N VAL A 98 9.31 5.33 -29.26
CA VAL A 98 9.06 3.98 -28.75
C VAL A 98 7.79 3.94 -27.91
N GLU A 99 7.10 2.81 -27.96
CA GLU A 99 5.95 2.56 -27.10
C GLU A 99 6.38 2.11 -25.72
N ILE A 100 5.71 2.63 -24.69
CA ILE A 100 5.85 2.14 -23.31
C ILE A 100 4.65 1.26 -22.97
N PRO A 101 4.88 0.18 -22.21
CA PRO A 101 3.79 -0.61 -21.67
C PRO A 101 2.83 0.25 -20.86
N LYS A 102 1.52 0.07 -21.06
CA LYS A 102 0.52 0.77 -20.27
C LYS A 102 0.74 0.45 -18.77
N PRO A 103 0.63 1.44 -17.88
CA PRO A 103 0.72 1.21 -16.45
C PRO A 103 -0.29 0.14 -16.02
N GLN A 104 0.18 -0.87 -15.29
CA GLN A 104 -0.68 -1.88 -14.69
C GLN A 104 -1.07 -1.44 -13.29
N LYS A 105 -2.29 -1.82 -12.88
CA LYS A 105 -2.79 -1.51 -11.54
C LYS A 105 -1.95 -2.23 -10.49
N THR A 106 -1.47 -1.49 -9.49
CA THR A 106 -0.82 -2.02 -8.30
C THR A 106 -1.84 -2.04 -7.17
N ILE A 107 -2.08 -3.19 -6.59
CA ILE A 107 -3.11 -3.38 -5.58
C ILE A 107 -2.45 -3.82 -4.27
N ILE A 108 -2.67 -3.05 -3.24
CA ILE A 108 -2.36 -3.45 -1.86
C ILE A 108 -3.69 -3.78 -1.20
N GLY A 109 -3.87 -5.01 -0.76
CA GLY A 109 -5.08 -5.49 -0.08
C GLY A 109 -5.32 -4.80 1.25
N HIS A 110 -6.14 -5.39 2.08
CA HIS A 110 -6.51 -4.90 3.41
C HIS A 110 -5.57 -5.47 4.48
N ASP A 111 -5.37 -4.77 5.60
CA ASP A 111 -4.52 -5.22 6.73
C ASP A 111 -3.09 -5.59 6.31
N VAL A 112 -2.56 -4.93 5.29
CA VAL A 112 -1.19 -5.18 4.80
C VAL A 112 -0.20 -4.35 5.60
N TRP A 113 0.89 -4.99 6.05
CA TRP A 113 2.03 -4.29 6.63
C TRP A 113 3.21 -4.28 5.65
N ILE A 114 3.66 -3.08 5.28
CA ILE A 114 4.85 -2.89 4.45
C ILE A 114 5.96 -2.26 5.30
N GLY A 115 7.04 -2.99 5.47
CA GLY A 115 8.21 -2.61 6.26
C GLY A 115 9.00 -1.46 5.66
N HIS A 116 9.89 -0.90 6.46
CA HIS A 116 10.71 0.27 6.15
C HIS A 116 11.52 0.07 4.86
N ASN A 117 11.54 1.09 3.98
CA ASN A 117 12.27 1.08 2.71
C ASN A 117 11.92 -0.08 1.74
N ALA A 118 10.80 -0.74 1.91
CA ALA A 118 10.35 -1.74 0.94
C ALA A 118 9.87 -1.07 -0.35
N ILE A 119 10.07 -1.77 -1.47
CA ILE A 119 9.70 -1.32 -2.82
C ILE A 119 8.71 -2.33 -3.41
N VAL A 120 7.59 -1.83 -3.92
CA VAL A 120 6.60 -2.62 -4.66
C VAL A 120 6.58 -2.15 -6.10
N ILE A 121 6.94 -3.04 -7.02
CA ILE A 121 6.97 -2.74 -8.45
C ILE A 121 5.54 -2.55 -8.97
N GLY A 122 5.38 -1.71 -9.98
CA GLY A 122 4.10 -1.47 -10.65
C GLY A 122 3.50 -2.75 -11.25
N GLY A 123 2.19 -2.93 -11.12
CA GLY A 123 1.47 -4.10 -11.61
C GLY A 123 1.37 -5.26 -10.62
N VAL A 124 1.98 -5.15 -9.43
CA VAL A 124 1.96 -6.21 -8.41
C VAL A 124 0.70 -6.10 -7.54
N THR A 125 0.12 -7.25 -7.19
CA THR A 125 -0.94 -7.37 -6.19
C THR A 125 -0.36 -7.95 -4.89
N ILE A 126 -0.59 -7.25 -3.77
CA ILE A 126 -0.29 -7.77 -2.42
C ILE A 126 -1.62 -8.12 -1.76
N GLY A 127 -1.81 -9.41 -1.44
CA GLY A 127 -3.04 -9.92 -0.86
C GLY A 127 -3.31 -9.43 0.56
N ASP A 128 -4.56 -9.55 0.99
CA ASP A 128 -5.02 -9.13 2.31
C ASP A 128 -4.20 -9.75 3.43
N GLY A 129 -3.92 -8.97 4.46
CA GLY A 129 -3.18 -9.42 5.63
C GLY A 129 -1.71 -9.79 5.39
N ALA A 130 -1.16 -9.56 4.20
CA ALA A 130 0.24 -9.86 3.91
C ALA A 130 1.21 -8.94 4.65
N ILE A 131 2.42 -9.42 4.84
CA ILE A 131 3.53 -8.66 5.43
C ILE A 131 4.70 -8.64 4.45
N VAL A 132 5.17 -7.44 4.14
CA VAL A 132 6.40 -7.20 3.36
C VAL A 132 7.50 -6.75 4.31
N GLY A 133 8.58 -7.53 4.40
CA GLY A 133 9.73 -7.22 5.25
C GLY A 133 10.42 -5.92 4.86
N ALA A 134 11.10 -5.30 5.82
CA ALA A 134 11.88 -4.09 5.57
C ALA A 134 12.95 -4.32 4.48
N GLY A 135 13.13 -3.33 3.60
CA GLY A 135 14.09 -3.39 2.50
C GLY A 135 13.75 -4.39 1.39
N ALA A 136 12.60 -5.05 1.44
CA ALA A 136 12.21 -6.00 0.41
C ALA A 136 11.86 -5.32 -0.92
N VAL A 137 12.16 -5.98 -2.05
CA VAL A 137 11.76 -5.56 -3.40
C VAL A 137 10.76 -6.56 -3.95
N VAL A 138 9.47 -6.21 -3.92
CA VAL A 138 8.37 -7.07 -4.35
C VAL A 138 8.18 -6.92 -5.85
N THR A 139 8.48 -7.99 -6.60
CA THR A 139 8.45 -8.04 -8.07
C THR A 139 7.37 -8.99 -8.62
N LYS A 140 6.64 -9.70 -7.76
CA LYS A 140 5.57 -10.63 -8.10
C LYS A 140 4.45 -10.52 -7.07
N ASP A 141 3.28 -11.00 -7.43
CA ASP A 141 2.12 -11.03 -6.55
C ASP A 141 2.42 -11.80 -5.24
N VAL A 142 1.82 -11.33 -4.16
CA VAL A 142 1.97 -11.86 -2.81
C VAL A 142 0.62 -12.39 -2.35
N GLU A 143 0.58 -13.65 -1.95
CA GLU A 143 -0.66 -14.28 -1.47
C GLU A 143 -1.17 -13.67 -0.16
N PRO A 144 -2.48 -13.73 0.09
CA PRO A 144 -3.06 -13.28 1.35
C PRO A 144 -2.39 -13.93 2.57
N TYR A 145 -2.17 -13.12 3.61
CA TYR A 145 -1.55 -13.53 4.88
C TYR A 145 -0.13 -14.12 4.73
N SER A 146 0.52 -13.92 3.59
CA SER A 146 1.91 -14.32 3.36
C SER A 146 2.88 -13.30 3.97
N ILE A 147 4.00 -13.77 4.48
CA ILE A 147 5.15 -12.95 4.89
C ILE A 147 6.23 -13.13 3.84
N VAL A 148 6.62 -12.03 3.20
CA VAL A 148 7.66 -12.02 2.17
C VAL A 148 8.80 -11.08 2.55
N GLY A 149 10.01 -11.34 2.05
CA GLY A 149 11.18 -10.49 2.29
C GLY A 149 12.32 -10.77 1.32
N GLY A 150 13.32 -9.90 1.32
CA GLY A 150 14.52 -10.02 0.48
C GLY A 150 14.44 -9.26 -0.84
N VAL A 151 15.51 -9.37 -1.64
CA VAL A 151 15.68 -8.72 -2.96
C VAL A 151 16.13 -9.76 -3.99
N PRO A 152 15.26 -10.19 -4.91
CA PRO A 152 13.82 -9.95 -4.94
C PRO A 152 13.10 -10.66 -3.79
N ALA A 153 11.94 -10.13 -3.38
CA ALA A 153 11.16 -10.70 -2.27
C ALA A 153 10.75 -12.14 -2.56
N ARG A 154 10.85 -12.99 -1.53
CA ARG A 154 10.45 -14.40 -1.56
C ARG A 154 9.54 -14.69 -0.38
N HIS A 155 8.68 -15.68 -0.54
CA HIS A 155 7.85 -16.19 0.55
C HIS A 155 8.73 -16.76 1.67
N ILE A 156 8.43 -16.38 2.91
CA ILE A 156 9.09 -16.85 4.13
C ILE A 156 8.19 -17.84 4.84
N LYS A 157 6.96 -17.42 5.17
CA LYS A 157 5.93 -18.22 5.82
C LYS A 157 4.58 -17.55 5.72
N TYR A 158 3.53 -18.22 6.12
CA TYR A 158 2.22 -17.62 6.35
C TYR A 158 2.05 -17.17 7.80
N ARG A 159 1.15 -16.21 8.03
CA ARG A 159 0.78 -15.73 9.37
C ARG A 159 -0.02 -16.79 10.15
N PHE A 160 -0.86 -17.56 9.44
CA PHE A 160 -1.83 -18.49 9.99
C PHE A 160 -1.87 -19.79 9.17
N SER A 161 -2.57 -20.82 9.67
CA SER A 161 -2.87 -22.03 8.91
C SER A 161 -3.71 -21.73 7.66
N GLU A 162 -3.80 -22.65 6.73
CA GLU A 162 -4.55 -22.48 5.49
C GLU A 162 -6.04 -22.26 5.76
N GLU A 163 -6.59 -23.01 6.72
CA GLU A 163 -8.00 -22.91 7.12
C GLU A 163 -8.33 -21.51 7.64
N ILE A 164 -7.53 -21.01 8.58
CA ILE A 164 -7.72 -19.66 9.15
C ILE A 164 -7.59 -18.61 8.08
N ARG A 165 -6.63 -18.72 7.16
CA ARG A 165 -6.44 -17.74 6.08
C ARG A 165 -7.64 -17.70 5.14
N LYS A 166 -8.20 -18.85 4.76
CA LYS A 166 -9.42 -18.93 3.92
C LYS A 166 -10.59 -18.25 4.61
N GLU A 167 -10.82 -18.56 5.87
CA GLU A 167 -11.90 -17.94 6.64
C GLU A 167 -11.75 -16.42 6.76
N LEU A 168 -10.56 -15.92 7.05
CA LEU A 168 -10.33 -14.48 7.19
C LEU A 168 -10.54 -13.71 5.87
N VAL A 169 -10.15 -14.31 4.73
CA VAL A 169 -10.39 -13.72 3.40
C VAL A 169 -11.89 -13.65 3.08
N GLU A 170 -12.65 -14.69 3.42
CA GLU A 170 -14.09 -14.74 3.22
C GLU A 170 -14.82 -13.77 4.16
N LEU A 171 -14.43 -13.72 5.41
CA LEU A 171 -15.06 -12.90 6.44
C LEU A 171 -14.86 -11.40 6.24
N LYS A 172 -13.79 -10.96 5.58
CA LYS A 172 -13.51 -9.53 5.29
C LYS A 172 -13.77 -8.65 6.51
N TRP A 173 -13.14 -8.94 7.63
CA TRP A 173 -13.36 -8.27 8.92
C TRP A 173 -13.18 -6.75 8.84
N TRP A 174 -12.39 -6.25 7.92
CA TRP A 174 -12.15 -4.83 7.65
C TRP A 174 -13.35 -4.07 7.09
N ASP A 175 -14.42 -4.77 6.72
CA ASP A 175 -15.70 -4.18 6.28
C ASP A 175 -16.72 -4.11 7.41
N LEU A 176 -16.40 -4.59 8.60
CA LEU A 176 -17.25 -4.46 9.78
C LEU A 176 -17.25 -3.03 10.31
N PRO A 177 -18.34 -2.58 10.93
CA PRO A 177 -18.36 -1.32 11.66
C PRO A 177 -17.28 -1.28 12.73
N TYR A 178 -16.59 -0.14 12.86
CA TYR A 178 -15.48 0.01 13.80
C TYR A 178 -15.83 -0.33 15.25
N ASN A 179 -17.06 -0.02 15.70
CA ASN A 179 -17.53 -0.37 17.04
C ASN A 179 -17.64 -1.90 17.30
N ILE A 180 -17.72 -2.70 16.25
CA ILE A 180 -17.64 -4.16 16.31
C ILE A 180 -16.18 -4.60 16.32
N VAL A 181 -15.38 -4.10 15.37
CA VAL A 181 -13.95 -4.39 15.29
C VAL A 181 -13.24 -4.09 16.61
N ALA A 182 -13.52 -2.94 17.23
CA ALA A 182 -12.90 -2.52 18.48
C ALA A 182 -13.17 -3.44 19.69
N LYS A 183 -14.16 -4.33 19.59
CA LYS A 183 -14.53 -5.28 20.66
C LYS A 183 -13.95 -6.69 20.44
N LEU A 184 -13.30 -6.94 19.30
CA LEU A 184 -12.74 -8.25 19.00
C LEU A 184 -11.59 -8.61 19.95
N PRO A 185 -11.51 -9.85 20.39
CA PRO A 185 -10.42 -10.34 21.24
C PRO A 185 -9.17 -10.63 20.38
N PHE A 186 -8.48 -9.60 19.89
CA PHE A 186 -7.38 -9.70 18.90
C PHE A 186 -6.26 -10.70 19.22
N LYS A 187 -6.14 -11.14 20.48
CA LYS A 187 -5.16 -12.14 20.90
C LYS A 187 -5.59 -13.58 20.63
N ASP A 188 -6.87 -13.78 20.29
CA ASP A 188 -7.48 -15.09 20.07
C ASP A 188 -8.18 -15.07 18.70
N ILE A 189 -7.47 -15.56 17.68
CA ILE A 189 -7.92 -15.50 16.30
C ILE A 189 -9.18 -16.33 16.05
N GLU A 190 -9.28 -17.52 16.69
CA GLU A 190 -10.44 -18.41 16.51
C GLU A 190 -11.71 -17.78 17.10
N LYS A 191 -11.55 -17.15 18.27
CA LYS A 191 -12.65 -16.41 18.90
C LYS A 191 -13.04 -15.17 18.10
N CYS A 192 -12.09 -14.46 17.49
CA CYS A 192 -12.39 -13.37 16.56
C CYS A 192 -13.24 -13.88 15.39
N ILE A 193 -12.83 -14.99 14.76
CA ILE A 193 -13.56 -15.60 13.64
C ILE A 193 -14.98 -15.99 14.04
N SER A 194 -15.15 -16.64 15.19
CA SER A 194 -16.48 -17.02 15.71
C SER A 194 -17.39 -15.80 15.87
N ILE A 195 -16.91 -14.76 16.56
CA ILE A 195 -17.69 -13.53 16.78
C ILE A 195 -18.08 -12.86 15.47
N ILE A 196 -17.17 -12.83 14.48
CA ILE A 196 -17.45 -12.23 13.17
C ILE A 196 -18.49 -13.02 12.40
N LYS A 197 -18.41 -14.36 12.43
CA LYS A 197 -19.44 -15.24 11.84
C LYS A 197 -20.82 -15.00 12.46
N ASP A 198 -20.89 -14.97 13.78
CA ASP A 198 -22.14 -14.72 14.50
C ASP A 198 -22.74 -13.37 14.12
N TYR A 199 -21.91 -12.32 14.05
CA TYR A 199 -22.36 -10.99 13.63
C TYR A 199 -22.87 -10.94 12.18
N ARG A 200 -22.28 -11.71 11.26
CA ARG A 200 -22.71 -11.73 9.85
C ARG A 200 -23.98 -12.55 9.61
N ASN A 201 -24.29 -13.48 10.51
CA ASN A 201 -25.47 -14.34 10.43
C ASN A 201 -26.67 -13.74 11.16
N ALA A 202 -26.49 -12.66 11.92
CA ALA A 202 -27.56 -11.96 12.66
C ALA A 202 -28.19 -10.86 11.82
#